data_d5182ab9b54b0e9213088c803c9a9bf6
#
_entry.id   d5182ab9b54b0e9213088c803c9a9bf6
#
_cell.length_a   1.000
_cell.length_b   1.000
_cell.length_c   1.000
_cell.angle_alpha   90.00
_cell.angle_beta   90.00
_cell.angle_gamma   90.00
#
_symmetry.space_group_name_H-M   'P 1'
#
loop_
_entity.id
_entity.type
_entity.pdbx_description
1 polymer ?
#
loop_
_entity_poly.entity_id
_entity_poly.type
_entity_poly.pdbx_seq_one_letter_code
_entity_poly.pdbx_strand_id
1 'polypeptide(L)'
;RRANSFDDDNSEHHATKGWGLNYEYYKYTYPTINTKGETIILTALAAMPTNYDVPINNIILGCHATITDNKSTPSEYIKSGDWKTDVGMLIMHAKSKSASELGYNCLVILPDYQGYGNTRYQAHPYLAQEITARQSVDALRYGIELYKKSKKGRAKIRDGWKTICVGYSQGGSVAMACHRFMETNFLDKDLHLGGSVCG
;
A
#
# COMPACT_ATOMS: atom_id res chain seq x y z
N ARG A 1 -11.28 -9.77 -23.59
CA ARG A 1 -11.22 -8.33 -23.92
C ARG A 1 -10.12 -7.71 -23.10
N ARG A 2 -9.18 -7.01 -23.77
CA ARG A 2 -7.98 -6.40 -23.21
C ARG A 2 -8.35 -5.39 -22.13
N ALA A 3 -7.74 -5.52 -20.94
CA ALA A 3 -7.76 -4.48 -19.93
C ALA A 3 -7.05 -3.24 -20.48
N ASN A 4 -7.74 -2.12 -20.45
CA ASN A 4 -7.27 -0.85 -20.96
C ASN A 4 -6.10 -0.31 -20.13
N SER A 5 -5.23 0.38 -20.86
CA SER A 5 -4.10 1.17 -20.44
C SER A 5 -4.29 1.88 -19.09
N PHE A 6 -3.30 1.74 -18.23
CA PHE A 6 -3.08 2.69 -17.14
C PHE A 6 -2.83 4.05 -17.78
N ASP A 7 -3.78 4.96 -17.68
CA ASP A 7 -3.54 6.36 -18.00
C ASP A 7 -2.63 6.93 -16.92
N ASP A 8 -1.42 7.33 -17.33
CA ASP A 8 -0.41 7.99 -16.49
C ASP A 8 -0.89 9.36 -15.93
N ASP A 9 -2.07 9.82 -16.33
CA ASP A 9 -2.61 11.16 -16.03
C ASP A 9 -3.36 11.26 -14.68
N ASN A 10 -3.60 10.16 -13.96
CA ASN A 10 -4.38 10.17 -12.72
C ASN A 10 -3.56 9.95 -11.44
N SER A 11 -2.23 9.98 -11.49
CA SER A 11 -1.39 9.90 -10.30
C SER A 11 -0.95 11.31 -9.86
N GLU A 12 -1.45 11.79 -8.71
CA GLU A 12 -0.92 12.98 -8.06
C GLU A 12 0.46 12.63 -7.46
N HIS A 13 1.50 13.35 -7.88
CA HIS A 13 2.87 13.14 -7.44
C HIS A 13 3.34 14.24 -6.49
N HIS A 14 3.83 13.88 -5.31
CA HIS A 14 4.48 14.81 -4.39
C HIS A 14 5.79 14.19 -3.86
N ALA A 15 6.90 14.91 -4.04
CA ALA A 15 8.17 14.56 -3.44
C ALA A 15 8.34 15.31 -2.11
N THR A 16 8.58 14.61 -1.01
CA THR A 16 8.90 15.23 0.28
C THR A 16 10.35 14.93 0.67
N LYS A 17 11.11 15.97 1.00
CA LYS A 17 12.43 15.84 1.62
C LYS A 17 12.27 15.83 3.13
N GLY A 18 12.73 14.78 3.81
CA GLY A 18 12.69 14.64 5.26
C GLY A 18 13.86 13.80 5.79
N TRP A 19 13.97 13.68 7.09
CA TRP A 19 15.01 12.90 7.77
C TRP A 19 14.94 11.43 7.33
N GLY A 20 16.08 10.85 6.92
CA GLY A 20 16.20 9.47 6.46
C GLY A 20 16.08 9.29 4.94
N LEU A 21 15.65 8.13 4.48
CA LEU A 21 15.43 7.85 3.07
C LEU A 21 14.36 8.78 2.49
N ASN A 22 14.64 9.36 1.32
CA ASN A 22 13.65 10.15 0.61
C ASN A 22 12.63 9.22 -0.04
N TYR A 23 11.37 9.62 -0.01
CA TYR A 23 10.25 8.91 -0.63
C TYR A 23 9.48 9.85 -1.53
N GLU A 24 9.03 9.33 -2.66
CA GLU A 24 8.01 9.91 -3.51
C GLU A 24 6.68 9.23 -3.20
N TYR A 25 5.60 10.01 -3.19
CA TYR A 25 4.25 9.54 -2.89
C TYR A 25 3.38 9.59 -4.12
N TYR A 26 2.68 8.50 -4.40
CA TYR A 26 1.78 8.36 -5.53
C TYR A 26 0.41 7.92 -5.03
N LYS A 27 -0.58 8.78 -5.22
CA LYS A 27 -1.97 8.37 -5.13
C LYS A 27 -2.34 7.67 -6.43
N TYR A 28 -2.93 6.49 -6.35
CA TYR A 28 -3.38 5.75 -7.51
C TYR A 28 -4.72 5.09 -7.27
N THR A 29 -5.40 4.75 -8.35
CA THR A 29 -6.66 4.02 -8.33
C THR A 29 -6.46 2.62 -8.91
N TYR A 30 -7.26 1.68 -8.44
CA TYR A 30 -7.21 0.30 -8.89
C TYR A 30 -8.61 -0.34 -8.89
N PRO A 31 -8.91 -1.23 -9.87
CA PRO A 31 -10.15 -1.98 -9.88
C PRO A 31 -10.07 -3.14 -8.90
N THR A 32 -11.19 -3.39 -8.23
CA THR A 32 -11.42 -4.54 -7.36
C THR A 32 -12.91 -4.87 -7.35
N ILE A 33 -13.38 -5.72 -6.43
CA ILE A 33 -14.81 -6.00 -6.28
C ILE A 33 -15.34 -5.54 -4.91
N ASN A 34 -16.64 -5.26 -4.85
CA ASN A 34 -17.35 -5.03 -3.59
C ASN A 34 -17.94 -6.35 -3.03
N THR A 35 -18.68 -6.23 -1.92
CA THR A 35 -19.36 -7.38 -1.27
C THR A 35 -20.41 -8.08 -2.12
N LYS A 36 -20.87 -7.44 -3.21
CA LYS A 36 -21.82 -7.99 -4.17
C LYS A 36 -21.15 -8.63 -5.38
N GLY A 37 -19.81 -8.60 -5.45
CA GLY A 37 -19.05 -9.06 -6.62
C GLY A 37 -19.02 -8.07 -7.78
N GLU A 38 -19.50 -6.83 -7.59
CA GLU A 38 -19.48 -5.78 -8.60
C GLU A 38 -18.12 -5.10 -8.64
N THR A 39 -17.62 -4.79 -9.84
CA THR A 39 -16.35 -4.05 -9.98
C THR A 39 -16.49 -2.63 -9.46
N ILE A 40 -15.59 -2.24 -8.59
CA ILE A 40 -15.45 -0.89 -8.04
C ILE A 40 -14.02 -0.40 -8.20
N ILE A 41 -13.85 0.92 -8.17
CA ILE A 41 -12.52 1.56 -8.24
C ILE A 41 -12.19 2.14 -6.86
N LEU A 42 -11.17 1.61 -6.24
CA LEU A 42 -10.65 2.09 -4.97
C LEU A 42 -9.40 2.96 -5.15
N THR A 43 -8.99 3.58 -4.07
CA THR A 43 -7.81 4.46 -3.99
C THR A 43 -6.79 3.86 -3.03
N ALA A 44 -5.53 4.08 -3.33
CA ALA A 44 -4.41 3.74 -2.45
C ALA A 44 -3.27 4.75 -2.58
N LEU A 45 -2.36 4.72 -1.60
CA LEU A 45 -1.09 5.42 -1.61
C LEU A 45 0.04 4.43 -1.83
N ALA A 46 0.97 4.77 -2.74
CA ALA A 46 2.27 4.12 -2.84
C ALA A 46 3.36 5.11 -2.38
N ALA A 47 4.14 4.71 -1.37
CA ALA A 47 5.34 5.43 -0.96
C ALA A 47 6.55 4.70 -1.53
N MET A 48 7.26 5.35 -2.45
CA MET A 48 8.34 4.78 -3.25
C MET A 48 9.66 5.42 -2.85
N PRO A 49 10.68 4.64 -2.45
CA PRO A 49 11.97 5.21 -2.08
C PRO A 49 12.67 5.80 -3.30
N THR A 50 13.38 6.91 -3.09
CA THR A 50 14.17 7.61 -4.13
C THR A 50 15.65 7.27 -4.10
N ASN A 51 16.08 6.38 -3.21
CA ASN A 51 17.44 5.85 -3.26
C ASN A 51 17.51 4.71 -4.27
N TYR A 52 17.94 5.04 -5.48
CA TYR A 52 17.96 4.11 -6.61
C TYR A 52 19.15 3.15 -6.60
N ASP A 53 20.15 3.40 -5.76
CA ASP A 53 21.35 2.57 -5.65
C ASP A 53 21.13 1.36 -4.72
N VAL A 54 20.10 1.41 -3.87
CA VAL A 54 19.77 0.33 -2.95
C VAL A 54 18.53 -0.41 -3.46
N PRO A 55 18.62 -1.70 -3.78
CA PRO A 55 17.49 -2.48 -4.23
C PRO A 55 16.36 -2.54 -3.19
N ILE A 56 15.11 -2.63 -3.67
CA ILE A 56 13.94 -2.90 -2.82
C ILE A 56 14.05 -4.33 -2.28
N ASN A 57 14.12 -4.45 -0.96
CA ASN A 57 14.24 -5.75 -0.29
C ASN A 57 12.89 -6.28 0.18
N ASN A 58 11.99 -5.37 0.57
CA ASN A 58 10.67 -5.72 1.07
C ASN A 58 9.61 -4.78 0.50
N ILE A 59 8.41 -5.32 0.39
CA ILE A 59 7.20 -4.54 0.08
C ILE A 59 6.30 -4.62 1.30
N ILE A 60 5.90 -3.47 1.82
CA ILE A 60 5.02 -3.37 2.98
C ILE A 60 3.60 -3.11 2.47
N LEU A 61 2.69 -4.02 2.79
CA LEU A 61 1.26 -3.76 2.72
C LEU A 61 0.82 -3.20 4.07
N GLY A 62 0.69 -1.88 4.14
CA GLY A 62 0.29 -1.18 5.36
C GLY A 62 -1.23 -1.06 5.44
N CYS A 63 -1.79 -1.64 6.48
CA CYS A 63 -3.22 -1.66 6.76
C CYS A 63 -3.53 -0.65 7.87
N HIS A 64 -4.26 0.43 7.55
CA HIS A 64 -4.53 1.50 8.51
C HIS A 64 -5.53 1.07 9.59
N ALA A 65 -5.40 1.65 10.77
CA ALA A 65 -6.34 1.49 11.88
C ALA A 65 -7.70 2.13 11.57
N THR A 66 -8.63 2.06 12.52
CA THR A 66 -9.94 2.69 12.36
C THR A 66 -9.81 4.21 12.20
N ILE A 67 -10.32 4.73 11.09
CA ILE A 67 -10.46 6.15 10.82
C ILE A 67 -11.93 6.50 10.68
N THR A 68 -12.29 7.74 10.99
CA THR A 68 -13.68 8.20 11.00
C THR A 68 -13.96 9.26 9.94
N ASP A 69 -12.93 9.73 9.26
CA ASP A 69 -13.07 10.72 8.20
C ASP A 69 -12.17 10.39 6.98
N ASN A 70 -12.54 11.00 5.86
CA ASN A 70 -11.83 10.78 4.61
C ASN A 70 -10.46 11.51 4.57
N LYS A 71 -10.23 12.51 5.44
CA LYS A 71 -8.98 13.27 5.47
C LYS A 71 -7.83 12.47 6.07
N SER A 72 -8.18 11.46 6.87
CA SER A 72 -7.22 10.57 7.54
C SER A 72 -6.85 9.36 6.68
N THR A 73 -7.36 9.26 5.44
CA THR A 73 -7.02 8.15 4.54
C THR A 73 -5.56 8.21 4.08
N PRO A 74 -4.95 7.06 3.77
CA PRO A 74 -3.61 7.02 3.22
C PRO A 74 -3.41 7.91 1.98
N SER A 75 -4.36 7.93 1.04
CA SER A 75 -4.24 8.73 -0.17
C SER A 75 -4.26 10.24 0.07
N GLU A 76 -4.83 10.71 1.18
CA GLU A 76 -4.81 12.12 1.58
C GLU A 76 -3.54 12.51 2.36
N TYR A 77 -2.72 11.54 2.79
CA TYR A 77 -1.43 11.79 3.42
C TYR A 77 -0.51 12.65 2.54
N ILE A 78 -0.62 12.53 1.23
CA ILE A 78 0.12 13.38 0.27
C ILE A 78 -0.05 14.87 0.59
N LYS A 79 -1.25 15.28 1.03
CA LYS A 79 -1.57 16.69 1.32
C LYS A 79 -1.20 17.07 2.75
N SER A 80 -1.42 16.18 3.71
CA SER A 80 -1.24 16.48 5.13
C SER A 80 0.20 16.30 5.60
N GLY A 81 0.88 15.25 5.14
CA GLY A 81 2.20 14.84 5.64
C GLY A 81 2.22 14.55 7.15
N ASP A 82 1.04 14.33 7.76
CA ASP A 82 0.92 14.20 9.22
C ASP A 82 1.47 12.85 9.69
N TRP A 83 2.70 12.90 10.19
CA TRP A 83 3.42 11.74 10.72
C TRP A 83 2.79 11.12 11.99
N LYS A 84 1.87 11.82 12.65
CA LYS A 84 1.18 11.33 13.86
C LYS A 84 0.06 10.33 13.54
N THR A 85 -0.30 10.20 12.27
CA THR A 85 -1.22 9.15 11.84
C THR A 85 -0.50 7.80 11.80
N ASP A 86 -1.25 6.70 11.89
CA ASP A 86 -0.69 5.35 11.72
C ASP A 86 -0.02 5.18 10.34
N VAL A 87 -0.58 5.79 9.31
CA VAL A 87 0.03 5.88 7.97
C VAL A 87 1.38 6.59 8.02
N GLY A 88 1.44 7.76 8.67
CA GLY A 88 2.66 8.51 8.85
C GLY A 88 3.71 7.73 9.63
N MET A 89 3.32 7.05 10.69
CA MET A 89 4.21 6.20 11.48
C MET A 89 4.77 5.02 10.65
N LEU A 90 3.94 4.33 9.87
CA LEU A 90 4.40 3.25 8.99
C LEU A 90 5.43 3.75 7.97
N ILE A 91 5.17 4.89 7.34
CA ILE A 91 6.11 5.51 6.39
C ILE A 91 7.39 5.95 7.10
N MET A 92 7.28 6.54 8.30
CA MET A 92 8.46 6.94 9.08
C MET A 92 9.35 5.75 9.46
N HIS A 93 8.76 4.61 9.85
CA HIS A 93 9.54 3.41 10.14
C HIS A 93 10.25 2.88 8.89
N ALA A 94 9.57 2.86 7.75
CA ALA A 94 10.18 2.49 6.47
C ALA A 94 11.32 3.43 6.05
N LYS A 95 11.27 4.70 6.45
CA LYS A 95 12.29 5.74 6.20
C LYS A 95 13.40 5.78 7.24
N SER A 96 13.31 5.03 8.33
CA SER A 96 14.21 5.20 9.46
C SER A 96 15.67 4.99 9.06
N LYS A 97 16.56 5.73 9.75
CA LYS A 97 18.01 5.59 9.56
C LYS A 97 18.46 4.15 9.82
N SER A 98 17.86 3.51 10.83
CA SER A 98 18.14 2.09 11.13
C SER A 98 17.78 1.16 9.97
N ALA A 99 16.65 1.38 9.31
CA ALA A 99 16.30 0.62 8.10
C ALA A 99 17.32 0.85 6.98
N SER A 100 17.75 2.09 6.77
CA SER A 100 18.77 2.45 5.79
C SER A 100 20.13 1.84 6.10
N GLU A 101 20.57 1.88 7.38
CA GLU A 101 21.84 1.32 7.83
C GLU A 101 21.88 -0.21 7.73
N LEU A 102 20.72 -0.86 7.91
CA LEU A 102 20.56 -2.30 7.71
C LEU A 102 20.40 -2.68 6.22
N GLY A 103 20.46 -1.71 5.31
CA GLY A 103 20.28 -1.94 3.88
C GLY A 103 18.85 -2.26 3.48
N TYR A 104 17.86 -1.92 4.32
CA TYR A 104 16.46 -2.10 3.97
C TYR A 104 15.95 -0.92 3.16
N ASN A 105 15.40 -1.21 2.00
CA ASN A 105 14.72 -0.26 1.13
C ASN A 105 13.33 -0.85 0.80
N CYS A 106 12.27 -0.20 1.23
CA CYS A 106 10.92 -0.74 1.16
C CYS A 106 10.04 0.09 0.23
N LEU A 107 9.29 -0.61 -0.63
CA LEU A 107 8.10 -0.04 -1.25
C LEU A 107 6.93 -0.19 -0.25
N VAL A 108 6.19 0.87 0.03
CA VAL A 108 5.05 0.83 0.95
C VAL A 108 3.76 1.08 0.19
N ILE A 109 2.80 0.17 0.31
CA ILE A 109 1.47 0.25 -0.30
C ILE A 109 0.42 0.34 0.79
N LEU A 110 -0.44 1.33 0.71
CA LEU A 110 -1.41 1.69 1.74
C LEU A 110 -2.79 1.90 1.10
N PRO A 111 -3.68 0.91 1.12
CA PRO A 111 -5.05 1.05 0.61
C PRO A 111 -5.91 1.93 1.52
N ASP A 112 -6.83 2.71 0.91
CA ASP A 112 -7.80 3.53 1.66
C ASP A 112 -8.96 2.72 2.24
N TYR A 113 -9.22 1.52 1.74
CA TYR A 113 -10.42 0.68 1.89
C TYR A 113 -11.67 1.24 1.22
N GLN A 114 -12.67 0.37 0.99
CA GLN A 114 -14.00 0.79 0.53
C GLN A 114 -14.69 1.65 1.60
N GLY A 115 -15.42 2.66 1.16
CA GLY A 115 -16.03 3.66 2.03
C GLY A 115 -15.17 4.91 2.21
N TYR A 116 -13.95 4.92 1.64
CA TYR A 116 -13.02 6.05 1.65
C TYR A 116 -12.52 6.37 0.23
N GLY A 117 -11.77 7.45 0.10
CA GLY A 117 -11.21 7.88 -1.18
C GLY A 117 -12.30 8.04 -2.25
N ASN A 118 -12.17 7.36 -3.37
CA ASN A 118 -13.14 7.39 -4.47
C ASN A 118 -14.51 6.82 -4.09
N THR A 119 -14.58 6.00 -3.05
CA THR A 119 -15.84 5.37 -2.59
C THR A 119 -16.38 5.96 -1.28
N ARG A 120 -15.97 7.18 -0.93
CA ARG A 120 -16.36 7.85 0.32
C ARG A 120 -17.87 8.01 0.57
N TYR A 121 -18.69 7.80 -0.45
CA TYR A 121 -20.16 7.82 -0.34
C TYR A 121 -20.77 6.43 -0.18
N GLN A 122 -19.96 5.38 -0.16
CA GLN A 122 -20.36 4.01 0.08
C GLN A 122 -20.15 3.63 1.54
N ALA A 123 -20.86 2.62 2.01
CA ALA A 123 -20.64 2.08 3.34
C ALA A 123 -19.24 1.41 3.40
N HIS A 124 -18.51 1.67 4.49
CA HIS A 124 -17.29 0.94 4.80
C HIS A 124 -17.66 -0.45 5.34
N PRO A 125 -17.17 -1.55 4.73
CA PRO A 125 -17.43 -2.91 5.23
C PRO A 125 -16.54 -3.20 6.45
N TYR A 126 -16.78 -2.50 7.56
CA TYR A 126 -15.99 -2.56 8.77
C TYR A 126 -15.88 -3.99 9.30
N LEU A 127 -14.66 -4.45 9.54
CA LEU A 127 -14.31 -5.81 9.96
C LEU A 127 -14.81 -6.95 9.03
N ALA A 128 -15.31 -6.65 7.83
CA ALA A 128 -15.56 -7.64 6.81
C ALA A 128 -14.23 -8.08 6.19
N GLN A 129 -13.54 -8.99 6.86
CA GLN A 129 -12.13 -9.32 6.63
C GLN A 129 -11.87 -9.82 5.21
N GLU A 130 -12.68 -10.71 4.68
CA GLU A 130 -12.44 -11.35 3.39
C GLU A 130 -12.44 -10.34 2.24
N ILE A 131 -13.47 -9.48 2.18
CA ILE A 131 -13.55 -8.47 1.11
C ILE A 131 -12.48 -7.38 1.27
N THR A 132 -12.21 -6.93 2.50
CA THR A 132 -11.19 -5.93 2.75
C THR A 132 -9.79 -6.48 2.44
N ALA A 133 -9.53 -7.74 2.76
CA ALA A 133 -8.27 -8.41 2.41
C ALA A 133 -8.10 -8.50 0.89
N ARG A 134 -9.11 -8.94 0.16
CA ARG A 134 -9.09 -8.99 -1.31
C ARG A 134 -8.77 -7.61 -1.89
N GLN A 135 -9.51 -6.60 -1.47
CA GLN A 135 -9.32 -5.22 -1.94
C GLN A 135 -7.90 -4.70 -1.64
N SER A 136 -7.37 -5.01 -0.46
CA SER A 136 -6.02 -4.59 -0.06
C SER A 136 -4.92 -5.35 -0.84
N VAL A 137 -5.11 -6.64 -1.11
CA VAL A 137 -4.17 -7.42 -1.93
C VAL A 137 -4.22 -6.98 -3.39
N ASP A 138 -5.40 -6.59 -3.91
CA ASP A 138 -5.49 -5.97 -5.23
C ASP A 138 -4.72 -4.64 -5.27
N ALA A 139 -4.83 -3.78 -4.24
CA ALA A 139 -4.00 -2.57 -4.13
C ALA A 139 -2.51 -2.90 -4.18
N LEU A 140 -2.06 -3.90 -3.43
CA LEU A 140 -0.67 -4.35 -3.43
C LEU A 140 -0.20 -4.73 -4.83
N ARG A 141 -0.95 -5.54 -5.55
CA ARG A 141 -0.62 -5.98 -6.92
C ARG A 141 -0.48 -4.80 -7.87
N TYR A 142 -1.46 -3.90 -7.87
CA TYR A 142 -1.44 -2.70 -8.70
C TYR A 142 -0.32 -1.73 -8.33
N GLY A 143 -0.02 -1.56 -7.04
CA GLY A 143 1.08 -0.73 -6.57
C GLY A 143 2.45 -1.27 -6.99
N ILE A 144 2.64 -2.59 -6.95
CA ILE A 144 3.87 -3.24 -7.45
C ILE A 144 4.02 -3.01 -8.97
N GLU A 145 2.95 -3.18 -9.74
CA GLU A 145 2.99 -2.94 -11.18
C GLU A 145 3.23 -1.47 -11.53
N LEU A 146 2.62 -0.55 -10.77
CA LEU A 146 2.89 0.88 -10.89
C LEU A 146 4.39 1.18 -10.67
N TYR A 147 4.97 0.61 -9.62
CA TYR A 147 6.40 0.75 -9.35
C TYR A 147 7.27 0.23 -10.51
N LYS A 148 6.99 -0.98 -11.00
CA LYS A 148 7.74 -1.59 -12.11
C LYS A 148 7.64 -0.81 -13.41
N LYS A 149 6.50 -0.19 -13.69
CA LYS A 149 6.25 0.59 -14.92
C LYS A 149 6.78 2.02 -14.86
N SER A 150 7.08 2.53 -13.68
CA SER A 150 7.60 3.88 -13.56
C SER A 150 8.97 3.99 -14.22
N LYS A 151 9.06 4.83 -15.29
CA LYS A 151 10.19 4.90 -16.23
C LYS A 151 11.46 5.57 -15.68
N LYS A 152 11.43 6.16 -14.50
CA LYS A 152 12.60 6.86 -13.95
C LYS A 152 13.42 5.89 -13.12
N GLY A 153 14.57 5.44 -13.65
CA GLY A 153 15.75 4.87 -12.98
C GLY A 153 15.58 4.34 -11.54
N ARG A 154 14.44 3.71 -11.24
CA ARG A 154 14.12 3.27 -9.89
C ARG A 154 14.96 2.07 -9.50
N ALA A 155 15.21 1.95 -8.22
CA ALA A 155 15.86 0.79 -7.66
C ALA A 155 15.15 -0.50 -8.09
N LYS A 156 15.92 -1.51 -8.48
CA LYS A 156 15.36 -2.82 -8.82
C LYS A 156 14.75 -3.45 -7.57
N ILE A 157 13.64 -4.15 -7.74
CA ILE A 157 13.15 -5.07 -6.72
C ILE A 157 14.12 -6.26 -6.70
N ARG A 158 14.70 -6.54 -5.53
CA ARG A 158 15.70 -7.60 -5.35
C ARG A 158 15.05 -8.98 -5.53
N ASP A 159 15.77 -9.91 -6.14
CA ASP A 159 15.36 -11.31 -6.12
C ASP A 159 15.21 -11.81 -4.68
N GLY A 160 14.12 -12.50 -4.39
CA GLY A 160 13.79 -12.96 -3.04
C GLY A 160 13.22 -11.88 -2.11
N TRP A 161 12.75 -10.75 -2.64
CA TRP A 161 11.97 -9.75 -1.89
C TRP A 161 10.80 -10.40 -1.15
N LYS A 162 10.34 -9.75 -0.09
CA LYS A 162 9.22 -10.25 0.72
C LYS A 162 8.13 -9.20 0.86
N THR A 163 6.88 -9.65 0.83
CA THR A 163 5.72 -8.85 1.26
C THR A 163 5.49 -9.07 2.75
N ILE A 164 5.41 -7.98 3.49
CA ILE A 164 5.04 -7.98 4.91
C ILE A 164 3.74 -7.19 5.07
N CYS A 165 2.70 -7.84 5.60
CA CYS A 165 1.45 -7.18 5.96
C CYS A 165 1.59 -6.58 7.35
N VAL A 166 1.31 -5.29 7.51
CA VAL A 166 1.49 -4.59 8.79
C VAL A 166 0.24 -3.80 9.12
N GLY A 167 -0.23 -3.88 10.35
CA GLY A 167 -1.37 -3.09 10.80
C GLY A 167 -1.62 -3.14 12.29
N TYR A 168 -2.35 -2.15 12.80
CA TYR A 168 -2.75 -2.03 14.20
C TYR A 168 -4.27 -1.93 14.32
N SER A 169 -4.87 -2.47 15.37
CA SER A 169 -6.31 -2.45 15.63
C SER A 169 -7.11 -3.03 14.43
N GLN A 170 -8.02 -2.28 13.79
CA GLN A 170 -8.67 -2.71 12.55
C GLN A 170 -7.63 -3.11 11.50
N GLY A 171 -6.56 -2.33 11.37
CA GLY A 171 -5.47 -2.63 10.43
C GLY A 171 -4.76 -3.95 10.75
N GLY A 172 -4.61 -4.30 12.04
CA GLY A 172 -4.08 -5.60 12.47
C GLY A 172 -4.96 -6.75 12.00
N SER A 173 -6.28 -6.60 12.14
CA SER A 173 -7.26 -7.56 11.61
C SER A 173 -7.17 -7.69 10.09
N VAL A 174 -7.04 -6.57 9.36
CA VAL A 174 -6.90 -6.58 7.89
C VAL A 174 -5.56 -7.19 7.47
N ALA A 175 -4.46 -6.87 8.14
CA ALA A 175 -3.14 -7.42 7.83
C ALA A 175 -3.11 -8.95 7.96
N MET A 176 -3.71 -9.49 9.03
CA MET A 176 -3.86 -10.93 9.21
C MET A 176 -4.79 -11.55 8.14
N ALA A 177 -5.87 -10.85 7.81
CA ALA A 177 -6.78 -11.30 6.76
C ALA A 177 -6.11 -11.32 5.37
N CYS A 178 -5.26 -10.33 5.06
CA CYS A 178 -4.45 -10.29 3.83
C CYS A 178 -3.48 -11.47 3.75
N HIS A 179 -2.79 -11.77 4.86
CA HIS A 179 -1.91 -12.93 4.96
C HIS A 179 -2.68 -14.22 4.62
N ARG A 180 -3.75 -14.47 5.34
CA ARG A 180 -4.61 -15.65 5.09
C ARG A 180 -5.17 -15.67 3.66
N PHE A 181 -5.61 -14.52 3.15
CA PHE A 181 -6.14 -14.42 1.79
C PHE A 181 -5.10 -14.81 0.73
N MET A 182 -3.86 -14.36 0.88
CA MET A 182 -2.78 -14.72 -0.03
C MET A 182 -2.47 -16.23 0.01
N GLU A 183 -2.43 -16.84 1.20
CA GLU A 183 -2.22 -18.29 1.34
C GLU A 183 -3.37 -19.10 0.73
N THR A 184 -4.60 -18.78 1.08
CA THR A 184 -5.79 -19.55 0.65
C THR A 184 -6.10 -19.40 -0.84
N ASN A 185 -5.63 -18.34 -1.48
CA ASN A 185 -5.79 -18.10 -2.92
C ASN A 185 -4.50 -18.40 -3.71
N PHE A 186 -3.51 -19.04 -3.10
CA PHE A 186 -2.22 -19.41 -3.73
C PHE A 186 -1.44 -18.22 -4.30
N LEU A 187 -1.61 -17.04 -3.70
CA LEU A 187 -0.89 -15.81 -4.08
C LEU A 187 0.37 -15.59 -3.25
N ASP A 188 0.61 -16.41 -2.22
CA ASP A 188 1.74 -16.33 -1.30
C ASP A 188 3.09 -16.41 -2.01
N LYS A 189 3.18 -17.24 -3.05
CA LYS A 189 4.39 -17.38 -3.87
C LYS A 189 4.58 -16.22 -4.83
N ASP A 190 3.53 -15.83 -5.53
CA ASP A 190 3.58 -14.76 -6.54
C ASP A 190 3.83 -13.38 -5.92
N LEU A 191 3.30 -13.15 -4.73
CA LEU A 191 3.48 -11.93 -3.94
C LEU A 191 4.57 -12.08 -2.87
N HIS A 192 5.32 -13.18 -2.88
CA HIS A 192 6.44 -13.43 -1.99
C HIS A 192 6.09 -13.16 -0.52
N LEU A 193 4.97 -13.69 -0.03
CA LEU A 193 4.51 -13.50 1.34
C LEU A 193 5.61 -13.88 2.34
N GLY A 194 6.03 -12.94 3.17
CA GLY A 194 7.06 -13.11 4.19
C GLY A 194 6.51 -13.22 5.60
N GLY A 195 5.34 -12.61 5.83
CA GLY A 195 4.70 -12.63 7.15
C GLY A 195 3.76 -11.46 7.38
N SER A 196 3.25 -11.37 8.62
CA SER A 196 2.44 -10.25 9.06
C SER A 196 2.83 -9.78 10.46
N VAL A 197 2.65 -8.48 10.70
CA VAL A 197 2.84 -7.83 12.01
C VAL A 197 1.51 -7.18 12.38
N CYS A 198 0.86 -7.70 13.41
CA CYS A 198 -0.49 -7.31 13.81
C CYS A 198 -0.48 -6.90 15.28
N GLY A 199 -1.02 -5.71 15.59
CA GLY A 199 -1.17 -5.17 16.94
C GLY A 199 -2.60 -4.78 17.27
#